data_d15f38b979eaad3a073994ea5a786c10
#
_entry.id   d15f38b979eaad3a073994ea5a786c10
#
_cell.length_a   1.000
_cell.length_b   1.000
_cell.length_c   1.000
_cell.angle_alpha   90.00
_cell.angle_beta   90.00
_cell.angle_gamma   90.00
#
_symmetry.space_group_name_H-M   'P 1'
#
loop_
_entity.id
_entity.type
_entity.pdbx_description
1 polymer ?
#
loop_
_entity_poly.entity_id
_entity_poly.type
_entity_poly.pdbx_seq_one_letter_code
_entity_poly.pdbx_strand_id
1 'polypeptide(L)'
;EYSAKERLEFIDWHLYNVDNPGLVIIDGIADLILDSNDLVQSNKLIQHLMRWTQDLNIHIITVIHSNFNSDKATGHLGSFMEKKTETQISLQLSPEDRDLAVVKCRRARGYPFEDFAFRIESDGLPYIQDTIPQSINRETFINL
;
A
#
# COMPACT_ATOMS: atom_id res chain seq x y z
N GLU A 1 11.11 1.69 -21.54
CA GLU A 1 10.26 1.52 -20.35
C GLU A 1 10.28 0.05 -19.95
N TYR A 2 10.51 -0.29 -18.66
CA TYR A 2 10.56 -1.68 -18.21
C TYR A 2 9.15 -2.28 -18.17
N SER A 3 9.01 -3.53 -18.62
CA SER A 3 7.80 -4.32 -18.44
C SER A 3 7.58 -4.68 -16.96
N ALA A 4 6.36 -5.08 -16.59
CA ALA A 4 6.04 -5.53 -15.24
C ALA A 4 6.97 -6.68 -14.77
N LYS A 5 7.27 -7.62 -15.68
CA LYS A 5 8.20 -8.71 -15.41
C LYS A 5 9.62 -8.22 -15.13
N GLU A 6 10.15 -7.32 -15.95
CA GLU A 6 11.51 -6.77 -15.77
C GLU A 6 11.61 -5.97 -14.47
N ARG A 7 10.56 -5.21 -14.10
CA ARG A 7 10.51 -4.51 -12.80
C ARG A 7 10.57 -5.49 -11.64
N LEU A 8 9.80 -6.58 -11.70
CA LEU A 8 9.79 -7.61 -10.66
C LEU A 8 11.16 -8.30 -10.53
N GLU A 9 11.78 -8.67 -11.66
CA GLU A 9 13.11 -9.27 -11.69
C GLU A 9 14.19 -8.31 -11.17
N PHE A 10 14.07 -7.02 -11.47
CA PHE A 10 14.97 -5.99 -10.97
C PHE A 10 14.88 -5.85 -9.44
N ILE A 11 13.66 -5.82 -8.88
CA ILE A 11 13.44 -5.77 -7.44
C ILE A 11 13.99 -7.04 -6.78
N ASP A 12 13.66 -8.22 -7.32
CA ASP A 12 14.13 -9.51 -6.80
C ASP A 12 15.67 -9.54 -6.73
N TRP A 13 16.34 -9.16 -7.84
CA TRP A 13 17.80 -9.11 -7.87
C TRP A 13 18.38 -8.15 -6.83
N HIS A 14 17.82 -6.94 -6.70
CA HIS A 14 18.33 -5.94 -5.75
C HIS A 14 18.16 -6.40 -4.30
N LEU A 15 16.99 -6.96 -3.95
CA LEU A 15 16.71 -7.41 -2.60
C LEU A 15 17.69 -8.50 -2.13
N TYR A 16 18.08 -9.42 -3.03
CA TYR A 16 19.05 -10.47 -2.68
C TYR A 16 20.52 -10.03 -2.78
N ASN A 17 20.80 -8.82 -3.30
CA ASN A 17 22.17 -8.29 -3.44
C ASN A 17 22.46 -7.07 -2.57
N VAL A 18 21.47 -6.54 -1.86
CA VAL A 18 21.66 -5.47 -0.86
C VAL A 18 21.97 -6.10 0.49
N ASP A 19 22.98 -5.56 1.17
CA ASP A 19 23.36 -6.01 2.50
C ASP A 19 22.26 -5.64 3.52
N ASN A 20 21.65 -6.65 4.12
CA ASN A 20 20.73 -6.53 5.24
C ASN A 20 19.59 -5.50 5.04
N PRO A 21 18.73 -5.63 3.99
CA PRO A 21 17.59 -4.75 3.81
C PRO A 21 16.60 -4.92 4.98
N GLY A 22 16.11 -3.83 5.56
CA GLY A 22 15.17 -3.90 6.69
C GLY A 22 13.74 -3.55 6.30
N LEU A 23 13.58 -2.54 5.43
CA LEU A 23 12.29 -2.02 4.96
C LEU A 23 12.31 -1.83 3.45
N VAL A 24 11.24 -2.28 2.79
CA VAL A 24 11.00 -2.08 1.35
C VAL A 24 9.66 -1.40 1.14
N ILE A 25 9.64 -0.35 0.35
CA ILE A 25 8.40 0.35 -0.02
C ILE A 25 8.18 0.20 -1.53
N ILE A 26 7.01 -0.32 -1.91
CA ILE A 26 6.61 -0.53 -3.31
C ILE A 26 5.38 0.34 -3.62
N ASP A 27 5.63 1.45 -4.30
CA ASP A 27 4.60 2.38 -4.75
C ASP A 27 4.62 2.44 -6.29
N GLY A 28 3.68 1.83 -7.04
CA GLY A 28 2.49 1.09 -6.67
C GLY A 28 2.66 -0.38 -7.06
N ILE A 29 2.14 -1.24 -6.21
CA ILE A 29 2.29 -2.68 -6.36
C ILE A 29 1.65 -3.25 -7.63
N ALA A 30 0.60 -2.61 -8.14
CA ALA A 30 -0.09 -3.01 -9.37
C ALA A 30 0.81 -2.94 -10.63
N ASP A 31 1.86 -2.12 -10.61
CA ASP A 31 2.80 -1.97 -11.74
C ASP A 31 3.73 -3.18 -11.93
N LEU A 32 3.69 -4.13 -11.00
CA LEU A 32 4.46 -5.37 -11.06
C LEU A 32 3.73 -6.53 -11.73
N ILE A 33 2.49 -6.30 -12.21
CA ILE A 33 1.70 -7.27 -13.00
C ILE A 33 1.04 -6.57 -14.18
N LEU A 34 0.65 -7.34 -15.19
CA LEU A 34 0.00 -6.79 -16.39
C LEU A 34 -1.49 -6.48 -16.16
N ASP A 35 -2.16 -7.32 -15.36
CA ASP A 35 -3.59 -7.16 -15.05
C ASP A 35 -3.86 -7.52 -13.58
N SER A 36 -4.31 -6.53 -12.82
CA SER A 36 -4.69 -6.69 -11.41
C SER A 36 -5.92 -7.58 -11.20
N ASN A 37 -6.69 -7.86 -12.26
CA ASN A 37 -7.81 -8.80 -12.26
C ASN A 37 -7.41 -10.22 -12.65
N ASP A 38 -6.17 -10.46 -13.10
CA ASP A 38 -5.67 -11.80 -13.36
C ASP A 38 -5.34 -12.50 -12.04
N LEU A 39 -6.10 -13.57 -11.76
CA LEU A 39 -5.98 -14.36 -10.53
C LEU A 39 -4.59 -14.99 -10.38
N VAL A 40 -4.02 -15.49 -11.49
CA VAL A 40 -2.74 -16.21 -11.48
C VAL A 40 -1.59 -15.24 -11.26
N GLN A 41 -1.57 -14.10 -11.96
CA GLN A 41 -0.54 -13.08 -11.80
C GLN A 41 -0.60 -12.48 -10.38
N SER A 42 -1.79 -12.12 -9.90
CA SER A 42 -1.98 -11.60 -8.55
C SER A 42 -1.49 -12.57 -7.47
N ASN A 43 -1.83 -13.86 -7.59
CA ASN A 43 -1.36 -14.87 -6.64
C ASN A 43 0.17 -15.05 -6.68
N LYS A 44 0.78 -15.08 -7.88
CA LYS A 44 2.24 -15.16 -8.02
C LYS A 44 2.95 -13.98 -7.37
N LEU A 45 2.46 -12.76 -7.58
CA LEU A 45 3.04 -11.57 -6.96
C LEU A 45 3.00 -11.65 -5.43
N ILE A 46 1.86 -12.05 -4.86
CA ILE A 46 1.73 -12.25 -3.40
C ILE A 46 2.73 -13.30 -2.90
N GLN A 47 2.94 -14.38 -3.64
CA GLN A 47 3.94 -15.40 -3.28
C GLN A 47 5.37 -14.82 -3.30
N HIS A 48 5.70 -13.93 -4.24
CA HIS A 48 6.99 -13.22 -4.24
C HIS A 48 7.15 -12.36 -2.98
N LEU A 49 6.15 -11.55 -2.63
CA LEU A 49 6.20 -10.71 -1.42
C LEU A 49 6.39 -11.58 -0.16
N MET A 50 5.63 -12.66 -0.03
CA MET A 50 5.74 -13.57 1.12
C MET A 50 7.12 -14.23 1.18
N ARG A 51 7.68 -14.63 0.05
CA ARG A 51 9.03 -15.20 -0.02
C ARG A 51 10.08 -14.18 0.42
N TRP A 52 10.04 -12.95 -0.11
CA TRP A 52 10.99 -11.90 0.29
C TRP A 52 10.94 -11.60 1.79
N THR A 53 9.73 -11.49 2.38
CA THR A 53 9.62 -11.25 3.82
C THR A 53 10.20 -12.41 4.64
N GLN A 54 10.02 -13.65 4.19
CA GLN A 54 10.52 -14.84 4.88
C GLN A 54 12.03 -15.02 4.71
N ASP A 55 12.53 -14.95 3.47
CA ASP A 55 13.93 -15.26 3.16
C ASP A 55 14.88 -14.17 3.68
N LEU A 56 14.46 -12.90 3.61
CA LEU A 56 15.30 -11.74 3.92
C LEU A 56 14.99 -11.13 5.29
N ASN A 57 13.94 -11.61 5.97
CA ASN A 57 13.46 -11.05 7.25
C ASN A 57 13.23 -9.53 7.17
N ILE A 58 12.57 -9.08 6.10
CA ILE A 58 12.26 -7.67 5.81
C ILE A 58 10.80 -7.34 6.07
N HIS A 59 10.53 -6.06 6.30
CA HIS A 59 9.18 -5.52 6.26
C HIS A 59 8.90 -4.90 4.89
N ILE A 60 7.72 -5.20 4.30
CA ILE A 60 7.32 -4.65 3.00
C ILE A 60 6.07 -3.80 3.17
N ILE A 61 6.14 -2.56 2.73
CA ILE A 61 5.00 -1.65 2.60
C ILE A 61 4.64 -1.57 1.12
N THR A 62 3.36 -1.78 0.79
CA THR A 62 2.87 -1.63 -0.58
C THR A 62 1.76 -0.61 -0.66
N VAL A 63 1.75 0.16 -1.74
CA VAL A 63 0.68 1.12 -2.05
C VAL A 63 -0.17 0.56 -3.18
N ILE A 64 -1.49 0.59 -3.02
CA ILE A 64 -2.46 0.22 -4.05
C ILE A 64 -3.62 1.22 -4.04
N HIS A 65 -4.02 1.68 -5.23
CA HIS A 65 -5.15 2.59 -5.35
C HIS A 65 -6.48 1.83 -5.25
N SER A 66 -7.49 2.48 -4.68
CA SER A 66 -8.87 1.98 -4.70
C SER A 66 -9.47 2.10 -6.11
N ASN A 67 -10.49 1.31 -6.40
CA ASN A 67 -11.34 1.51 -7.56
C ASN A 67 -12.10 2.83 -7.43
N PHE A 68 -12.38 3.47 -8.59
CA PHE A 68 -13.19 4.67 -8.63
C PHE A 68 -14.60 4.37 -8.05
N ASN A 69 -15.05 5.14 -7.07
CA ASN A 69 -16.32 4.96 -6.35
C ASN A 69 -16.48 3.62 -5.57
N SER A 70 -15.39 3.02 -5.11
CA SER A 70 -15.41 1.79 -4.33
C SER A 70 -14.44 1.86 -3.16
N ASP A 71 -14.90 1.39 -2.00
CA ASP A 71 -14.06 1.22 -0.80
C ASP A 71 -13.18 -0.04 -0.87
N LYS A 72 -13.08 -0.67 -2.06
CA LYS A 72 -12.27 -1.87 -2.26
C LYS A 72 -11.03 -1.56 -3.08
N ALA A 73 -9.92 -2.15 -2.69
CA ALA A 73 -8.70 -2.15 -3.47
C ALA A 73 -8.91 -2.83 -4.83
N THR A 74 -8.14 -2.42 -5.84
CA THR A 74 -8.34 -2.82 -7.23
C THR A 74 -8.13 -4.32 -7.46
N GLY A 75 -9.16 -4.98 -8.02
CA GLY A 75 -9.09 -6.32 -8.60
C GLY A 75 -8.81 -7.48 -7.63
N HIS A 76 -8.38 -8.60 -8.20
CA HIS A 76 -7.96 -9.77 -7.43
C HIS A 76 -6.72 -9.50 -6.58
N LEU A 77 -5.80 -8.67 -7.09
CA LEU A 77 -4.61 -8.26 -6.35
C LEU A 77 -4.99 -7.61 -5.02
N GLY A 78 -5.89 -6.62 -5.03
CA GLY A 78 -6.37 -5.97 -3.80
C GLY A 78 -6.98 -6.96 -2.81
N SER A 79 -7.81 -7.89 -3.30
CA SER A 79 -8.43 -8.93 -2.45
C SER A 79 -7.42 -9.89 -1.83
N PHE A 80 -6.34 -10.22 -2.54
CA PHE A 80 -5.27 -11.05 -1.99
C PHE A 80 -4.42 -10.28 -0.99
N MET A 81 -4.08 -9.03 -1.27
CA MET A 81 -3.37 -8.15 -0.33
C MET A 81 -4.12 -8.06 0.99
N GLU A 82 -5.42 -7.77 0.96
CA GLU A 82 -6.28 -7.69 2.14
C GLU A 82 -6.22 -8.96 3.02
N LYS A 83 -6.12 -10.14 2.41
CA LYS A 83 -6.07 -11.42 3.15
C LYS A 83 -4.70 -11.76 3.72
N LYS A 84 -3.63 -11.21 3.16
CA LYS A 84 -2.25 -11.61 3.47
C LYS A 84 -1.45 -10.60 4.26
N THR A 85 -1.81 -9.31 4.18
CA THR A 85 -1.13 -8.25 4.94
C THR A 85 -1.39 -8.34 6.44
N GLU A 86 -0.44 -7.88 7.22
CA GLU A 86 -0.56 -7.72 8.68
C GLU A 86 -1.53 -6.58 9.01
N THR A 87 -1.32 -5.45 8.38
CA THR A 87 -2.14 -4.25 8.56
C THR A 87 -2.48 -3.64 7.21
N GLN A 88 -3.73 -3.20 7.06
CA GLN A 88 -4.19 -2.41 5.94
C GLN A 88 -4.65 -1.05 6.43
N ILE A 89 -4.06 -0.02 5.84
CA ILE A 89 -4.35 1.39 6.13
C ILE A 89 -5.03 1.99 4.93
N SER A 90 -6.07 2.79 5.13
CA SER A 90 -6.59 3.65 4.08
C SER A 90 -6.22 5.10 4.32
N LEU A 91 -5.85 5.77 3.23
CA LEU A 91 -5.58 7.19 3.17
C LEU A 91 -6.67 7.86 2.34
N GLN A 92 -7.38 8.82 2.93
CA GLN A 92 -8.49 9.51 2.30
C GLN A 92 -8.23 11.01 2.32
N LEU A 93 -8.29 11.67 1.16
CA LEU A 93 -8.14 13.11 1.07
C LEU A 93 -9.46 13.82 1.36
N SER A 94 -9.40 14.95 2.06
CA SER A 94 -10.55 15.81 2.23
C SER A 94 -10.99 16.40 0.89
N PRO A 95 -12.30 16.42 0.57
CA PRO A 95 -12.80 17.04 -0.65
C PRO A 95 -12.66 18.57 -0.66
N GLU A 96 -12.68 19.17 0.52
CA GLU A 96 -12.64 20.62 0.71
C GLU A 96 -11.20 21.14 0.80
N ASP A 97 -10.26 20.26 1.19
CA ASP A 97 -8.88 20.61 1.44
C ASP A 97 -7.94 19.49 1.02
N ARG A 98 -7.23 19.68 -0.08
CA ARG A 98 -6.34 18.66 -0.67
C ARG A 98 -5.09 18.36 0.14
N ASP A 99 -4.71 19.26 1.03
CA ASP A 99 -3.54 19.08 1.90
C ASP A 99 -3.89 18.31 3.17
N LEU A 100 -5.20 18.10 3.43
CA LEU A 100 -5.71 17.38 4.58
C LEU A 100 -6.06 15.94 4.22
N ALA A 101 -5.43 15.00 4.92
CA ALA A 101 -5.64 13.57 4.74
C ALA A 101 -6.09 12.90 6.05
N VAL A 102 -6.97 11.90 5.93
CA VAL A 102 -7.40 11.04 7.03
C VAL A 102 -6.82 9.65 6.85
N VAL A 103 -6.24 9.13 7.91
CA VAL A 103 -5.65 7.80 7.99
C VAL A 103 -6.56 6.90 8.83
N LYS A 104 -6.98 5.77 8.26
CA LYS A 104 -7.84 4.80 8.93
C LYS A 104 -7.22 3.43 8.96
N CYS A 105 -7.32 2.77 10.11
CA CYS A 105 -7.02 1.35 10.21
C CYS A 105 -8.17 0.54 9.62
N ARG A 106 -8.02 0.05 8.39
CA ARG A 106 -9.04 -0.79 7.75
C ARG A 106 -9.03 -2.21 8.31
N ARG A 107 -7.84 -2.71 8.60
CA ARG A 107 -7.64 -4.04 9.17
C ARG A 107 -6.29 -4.10 9.87
N ALA A 108 -6.24 -4.77 11.00
CA ALA A 108 -5.01 -5.18 11.66
C ALA A 108 -5.19 -6.60 12.22
N ARG A 109 -4.15 -7.43 12.17
CA ARG A 109 -4.13 -8.73 12.86
C ARG A 109 -3.87 -8.56 14.35
N GLY A 110 -3.12 -7.49 14.70
CA GLY A 110 -2.92 -7.04 16.06
C GLY A 110 -3.99 -6.03 16.50
N TYR A 111 -3.61 -5.11 17.39
CA TYR A 111 -4.50 -4.05 17.84
C TYR A 111 -4.61 -2.96 16.77
N PRO A 112 -5.83 -2.55 16.37
CA PRO A 112 -6.02 -1.43 15.47
C PRO A 112 -5.61 -0.13 16.18
N PHE A 113 -5.08 0.82 15.42
CA PHE A 113 -4.90 2.19 15.88
C PHE A 113 -6.17 3.04 15.63
N GLU A 114 -6.34 4.13 16.38
CA GLU A 114 -7.44 5.07 16.16
C GLU A 114 -7.20 5.89 14.89
N ASP A 115 -8.29 6.21 14.17
CA ASP A 115 -8.22 7.09 13.01
C ASP A 115 -7.60 8.42 13.37
N PHE A 116 -6.78 8.98 12.50
CA PHE A 116 -6.19 10.30 12.69
C PHE A 116 -6.13 11.07 11.36
N ALA A 117 -5.95 12.39 11.47
CA ALA A 117 -5.77 13.24 10.30
C ALA A 117 -4.41 13.93 10.35
N PHE A 118 -3.86 14.23 9.17
CA PHE A 118 -2.69 15.08 9.04
C PHE A 118 -2.85 16.05 7.87
N ARG A 119 -2.14 17.18 7.95
CA ARG A 119 -2.06 18.17 6.88
C ARG A 119 -0.63 18.27 6.38
N ILE A 120 -0.46 18.42 5.06
CA ILE A 120 0.82 18.80 4.48
C ILE A 120 0.92 20.32 4.56
N GLU A 121 1.89 20.83 5.33
CA GLU A 121 2.12 22.26 5.50
C GLU A 121 3.01 22.81 4.37
N SER A 122 3.22 24.13 4.38
CA SER A 122 3.97 24.84 3.34
C SER A 122 5.45 24.41 3.21
N ASP A 123 6.00 23.78 4.23
CA ASP A 123 7.35 23.18 4.24
C ASP A 123 7.40 21.77 3.60
N GLY A 124 6.23 21.24 3.18
CA GLY A 124 6.09 19.92 2.58
C GLY A 124 6.02 18.77 3.59
N LEU A 125 5.98 19.04 4.89
CA LEU A 125 5.93 18.00 5.93
C LEU A 125 4.51 17.75 6.43
N PRO A 126 4.19 16.50 6.87
CA PRO A 126 2.90 16.18 7.47
C PRO A 126 2.86 16.54 8.94
N TYR A 127 1.78 17.22 9.36
CA TYR A 127 1.49 17.57 10.74
C TYR A 127 0.14 17.02 11.17
N ILE A 128 0.10 16.35 12.32
CA ILE A 128 -1.12 15.76 12.88
C ILE A 128 -2.13 16.89 13.18
N GLN A 129 -3.39 16.60 12.90
CA GLN A 129 -4.51 17.49 13.15
C GLN A 129 -5.38 16.97 14.31
N ASP A 130 -5.88 17.86 15.16
CA ASP A 130 -6.71 17.51 16.32
C ASP A 130 -8.12 17.06 15.92
N THR A 131 -8.57 17.38 14.71
CA THR A 131 -9.91 17.08 14.23
C THR A 131 -9.89 16.28 12.92
N ILE A 132 -10.77 15.27 12.85
CA ILE A 132 -10.98 14.47 11.64
C ILE A 132 -12.15 15.06 10.84
N PRO A 133 -11.99 15.40 9.55
CA PRO A 133 -13.08 15.91 8.73
C PRO A 133 -14.18 14.86 8.54
N GLN A 134 -15.45 15.30 8.54
CA GLN A 134 -16.61 14.40 8.44
C GLN A 134 -16.88 13.88 7.02
N SER A 135 -16.36 14.54 5.97
CA SER A 135 -16.54 14.14 4.58
C SER A 135 -15.19 13.82 3.90
N ILE A 136 -15.10 12.70 3.21
CA ILE A 136 -13.88 12.20 2.58
C ILE A 136 -14.22 11.58 1.21
N ASN A 137 -13.49 11.96 0.13
CA ASN A 137 -13.91 11.64 -1.24
C ASN A 137 -13.09 10.56 -1.96
N ARG A 138 -11.84 10.29 -1.58
CA ARG A 138 -10.98 9.34 -2.30
C ARG A 138 -10.12 8.54 -1.32
N GLU A 139 -10.04 7.26 -1.57
CA GLU A 139 -9.31 6.34 -0.71
C GLU A 139 -8.12 5.71 -1.45
N THR A 140 -6.98 5.64 -0.78
CA THR A 140 -5.80 4.89 -1.20
C THR A 140 -5.43 3.92 -0.10
N PHE A 141 -5.17 2.66 -0.43
CA PHE A 141 -4.80 1.65 0.54
C PHE A 141 -3.28 1.46 0.60
N ILE A 142 -2.78 1.45 1.83
CA ILE A 142 -1.40 1.08 2.15
C ILE A 142 -1.45 -0.24 2.91
N ASN A 143 -0.69 -1.21 2.46
CA ASN A 143 -0.63 -2.54 3.05
C ASN A 143 0.75 -2.75 3.68
N LEU A 144 0.76 -3.11 4.95
CA LEU A 144 1.93 -3.30 5.80
C LEU A 144 2.12 -4.79 6.15
#